data_98bb689b052bb2555bffd65a73c566a3
#
_entry.id   98bb689b052bb2555bffd65a73c566a3
#
_cell.length_a   1.000
_cell.length_b   1.000
_cell.length_c   1.000
_cell.angle_alpha   90.00
_cell.angle_beta   90.00
_cell.angle_gamma   90.00
#
_symmetry.space_group_name_H-M   'P 1'
#
loop_
_entity.id
_entity.type
_entity.pdbx_description
1 polymer ?
#
loop_
_entity_poly.entity_id
_entity_poly.type
_entity_poly.pdbx_seq_one_letter_code
_entity_poly.pdbx_strand_id
1 'polypeptide(L)'
;MNEICNLNPQCIWKNFYALTQVPRPSGHLEKVQQFLLDFAKQAGVDAFIDEGRNVVMRKPAVAGMENRKGVILQAHMDMVPQKTPESTHNFETDPIQPWIDGEWVKAKGTTLGADNGLGVAAIMAVMEDKSLKHGPIEAVITADEETGMFGANDLPENMLTGDILLNLDSEHWGKFVIGSAGGIDVTATLEYKEVETDVEDVALKVTLKGLRGGHSGLEIHEGRANANKLMVRFVREAVEECEARLASWHGGNMRNAIPFKAEVVLTLPKDNVEMVKDLVADWKEDFIDEFKGIENGVEFFAEEVETPKMEVPEEIQDNLINAIYGCHDGVLRMIPSYPEVVETSSNLAIIDIEGGSAVLRVLARSSREDMKDYIVKTLESCFNMAGMKVETDGSYGGWDPNPDSEILHLLLKVYKELNGTDGIIQVDHAGLECSVILGKYPHLDVVSLGPTMKSPHTTMERALIATVEPFWALLKKTLEEIPVK
;
A
#
# COMPACT_ATOMS: atom_id res chain seq x y z
N MET A 1 28.70 -17.18 -14.78
CA MET A 1 28.18 -15.99 -14.05
C MET A 1 27.00 -15.48 -14.88
N ASN A 2 25.89 -15.13 -14.26
CA ASN A 2 24.69 -14.66 -14.99
C ASN A 2 25.01 -13.34 -15.72
N GLU A 3 24.36 -13.08 -16.84
CA GLU A 3 24.60 -11.90 -17.70
C GLU A 3 24.35 -10.57 -16.97
N ILE A 4 23.42 -10.52 -16.02
CA ILE A 4 23.15 -9.29 -15.25
C ILE A 4 24.35 -8.82 -14.42
N CYS A 5 25.27 -9.71 -14.04
CA CYS A 5 26.49 -9.34 -13.32
C CYS A 5 27.47 -8.50 -14.15
N ASN A 6 27.26 -8.39 -15.45
CA ASN A 6 28.07 -7.56 -16.34
C ASN A 6 27.47 -6.17 -16.56
N LEU A 7 26.27 -5.90 -16.05
CA LEU A 7 25.65 -4.59 -16.11
C LEU A 7 26.35 -3.59 -15.18
N ASN A 8 26.25 -2.30 -15.52
CA ASN A 8 26.79 -1.22 -14.70
C ASN A 8 25.71 -0.63 -13.77
N PRO A 9 26.04 -0.31 -12.50
CA PRO A 9 27.33 -0.57 -11.82
C PRO A 9 27.43 -2.02 -11.38
N GLN A 10 28.55 -2.66 -11.65
CA GLN A 10 28.72 -4.09 -11.35
C GLN A 10 28.57 -4.44 -9.86
N CYS A 11 28.93 -3.54 -8.94
CA CYS A 11 28.77 -3.77 -7.50
C CYS A 11 27.30 -4.02 -7.14
N ILE A 12 26.37 -3.21 -7.62
CA ILE A 12 24.94 -3.43 -7.33
C ILE A 12 24.43 -4.70 -8.04
N TRP A 13 24.70 -4.86 -9.33
CA TRP A 13 24.14 -6.00 -10.06
C TRP A 13 24.70 -7.35 -9.63
N LYS A 14 25.95 -7.43 -9.16
CA LYS A 14 26.53 -8.64 -8.58
C LYS A 14 25.90 -8.94 -7.22
N ASN A 15 25.71 -7.95 -6.37
CA ASN A 15 25.04 -8.09 -5.08
C ASN A 15 23.58 -8.46 -5.26
N PHE A 16 22.87 -7.84 -6.19
CA PHE A 16 21.49 -8.18 -6.52
C PHE A 16 21.40 -9.63 -7.03
N TYR A 17 22.28 -10.05 -7.95
CA TYR A 17 22.30 -11.45 -8.39
C TYR A 17 22.58 -12.41 -7.24
N ALA A 18 23.54 -12.12 -6.38
CA ALA A 18 23.83 -12.97 -5.22
C ALA A 18 22.60 -13.10 -4.30
N LEU A 19 21.88 -11.99 -4.08
CA LEU A 19 20.64 -11.97 -3.30
C LEU A 19 19.53 -12.81 -3.96
N THR A 20 19.38 -12.77 -5.29
CA THR A 20 18.38 -13.58 -6.01
C THR A 20 18.65 -15.09 -5.91
N GLN A 21 19.87 -15.50 -5.54
CA GLN A 21 20.21 -16.91 -5.33
C GLN A 21 19.83 -17.42 -3.93
N VAL A 22 19.37 -16.54 -3.05
CA VAL A 22 18.95 -16.85 -1.68
C VAL A 22 17.43 -16.71 -1.58
N PRO A 23 16.69 -17.80 -1.29
CA PRO A 23 15.27 -17.74 -1.01
C PRO A 23 14.95 -16.78 0.15
N ARG A 24 14.00 -15.86 -0.10
CA ARG A 24 13.62 -14.82 0.87
C ARG A 24 12.14 -14.39 0.77
N PRO A 25 11.19 -15.33 0.56
CA PRO A 25 9.79 -14.95 0.60
C PRO A 25 9.41 -14.46 2.00
N SER A 26 8.50 -13.49 2.09
CA SER A 26 7.99 -12.99 3.37
C SER A 26 7.59 -14.14 4.31
N GLY A 27 7.94 -14.03 5.59
CA GLY A 27 7.75 -15.07 6.61
C GLY A 27 8.88 -16.12 6.70
N HIS A 28 9.79 -16.23 5.71
CA HIS A 28 10.86 -17.24 5.64
C HIS A 28 12.22 -16.60 5.38
N LEU A 29 12.75 -15.86 6.35
CA LEU A 29 13.90 -14.96 6.19
C LEU A 29 15.23 -15.49 6.71
N GLU A 30 15.27 -16.64 7.38
CA GLU A 30 16.49 -17.16 8.05
C GLU A 30 17.67 -17.29 7.09
N LYS A 31 17.41 -17.68 5.82
CA LYS A 31 18.46 -17.85 4.81
C LYS A 31 19.06 -16.52 4.38
N VAL A 32 18.23 -15.50 4.12
CA VAL A 32 18.70 -14.18 3.72
C VAL A 32 19.34 -13.43 4.88
N GLN A 33 18.86 -13.60 6.10
CA GLN A 33 19.49 -13.06 7.30
C GLN A 33 20.92 -13.62 7.45
N GLN A 34 21.08 -14.94 7.36
CA GLN A 34 22.40 -15.55 7.43
C GLN A 34 23.31 -15.10 6.28
N PHE A 35 22.78 -15.02 5.07
CA PHE A 35 23.52 -14.50 3.91
C PHE A 35 24.03 -13.09 4.15
N LEU A 36 23.21 -12.20 4.69
CA LEU A 36 23.59 -10.80 4.98
C LEU A 36 24.63 -10.71 6.10
N LEU A 37 24.54 -11.55 7.14
CA LEU A 37 25.56 -11.63 8.20
C LEU A 37 26.90 -12.13 7.66
N ASP A 38 26.89 -13.15 6.81
CA ASP A 38 28.10 -13.68 6.17
C ASP A 38 28.73 -12.66 5.22
N PHE A 39 27.91 -11.92 4.48
CA PHE A 39 28.34 -10.81 3.66
C PHE A 39 29.03 -9.71 4.51
N ALA A 40 28.39 -9.26 5.59
CA ALA A 40 28.93 -8.22 6.47
C ALA A 40 30.29 -8.63 7.04
N LYS A 41 30.42 -9.90 7.46
CA LYS A 41 31.69 -10.47 7.92
C LYS A 41 32.78 -10.42 6.84
N GLN A 42 32.45 -10.73 5.59
CA GLN A 42 33.39 -10.66 4.45
C GLN A 42 33.77 -9.20 4.12
N ALA A 43 32.83 -8.27 4.19
CA ALA A 43 33.06 -6.84 4.01
C ALA A 43 33.88 -6.23 5.16
N GLY A 44 33.93 -6.88 6.32
CA GLY A 44 34.60 -6.40 7.53
C GLY A 44 33.81 -5.30 8.26
N VAL A 45 32.49 -5.39 8.22
CA VAL A 45 31.58 -4.49 8.96
C VAL A 45 30.85 -5.26 10.06
N ASP A 46 30.53 -4.57 11.16
CA ASP A 46 29.77 -5.17 12.26
C ASP A 46 28.31 -5.37 11.81
N ALA A 47 27.74 -6.53 12.15
CA ALA A 47 26.36 -6.82 11.86
C ALA A 47 25.74 -7.75 12.92
N PHE A 48 24.44 -7.57 13.15
CA PHE A 48 23.64 -8.41 14.04
C PHE A 48 22.16 -8.44 13.59
N ILE A 49 21.41 -9.37 14.13
CA ILE A 49 19.94 -9.42 13.99
C ILE A 49 19.35 -8.85 15.28
N ASP A 50 18.41 -7.89 15.14
CA ASP A 50 17.70 -7.29 16.27
C ASP A 50 16.47 -8.13 16.71
N GLU A 51 15.73 -7.63 17.70
CA GLU A 51 14.52 -8.28 18.22
C GLU A 51 13.37 -8.31 17.18
N GLY A 52 13.34 -7.36 16.26
CA GLY A 52 12.42 -7.27 15.13
C GLY A 52 12.82 -8.15 13.93
N ARG A 53 13.84 -9.01 14.09
CA ARG A 53 14.40 -9.86 13.03
C ARG A 53 15.05 -9.08 11.87
N ASN A 54 15.30 -7.79 12.05
CA ASN A 54 16.01 -6.96 11.08
C ASN A 54 17.51 -7.27 11.10
N VAL A 55 18.18 -7.13 9.95
CA VAL A 55 19.64 -7.16 9.90
C VAL A 55 20.17 -5.74 9.98
N VAL A 56 20.93 -5.47 11.02
CA VAL A 56 21.57 -4.16 11.24
C VAL A 56 23.06 -4.28 10.97
N MET A 57 23.61 -3.33 10.17
CA MET A 57 25.05 -3.26 9.89
C MET A 57 25.58 -1.87 10.30
N ARG A 58 26.83 -1.80 10.75
CA ARG A 58 27.48 -0.54 11.14
C ARG A 58 28.84 -0.37 10.49
N LYS A 59 29.00 0.75 9.80
CA LYS A 59 30.26 1.13 9.15
C LYS A 59 30.75 2.44 9.74
N PRO A 60 31.88 2.44 10.46
CA PRO A 60 32.43 3.65 11.04
C PRO A 60 32.85 4.67 9.97
N ALA A 61 32.85 5.96 10.30
CA ALA A 61 33.29 7.02 9.42
C ALA A 61 34.71 6.79 8.92
N VAL A 62 34.99 7.23 7.70
CA VAL A 62 36.39 7.32 7.22
C VAL A 62 37.10 8.47 7.89
N ALA A 63 38.43 8.36 7.98
CA ALA A 63 39.28 9.37 8.65
C ALA A 63 39.03 10.80 8.12
N GLY A 64 38.71 11.72 9.03
CA GLY A 64 38.40 13.12 8.73
C GLY A 64 36.92 13.39 8.43
N MET A 65 36.03 12.39 8.56
CA MET A 65 34.58 12.57 8.39
C MET A 65 33.76 12.13 9.63
N GLU A 66 34.42 11.97 10.77
CA GLU A 66 33.80 11.50 12.02
C GLU A 66 32.79 12.50 12.60
N ASN A 67 32.87 13.77 12.22
CA ASN A 67 32.00 14.84 12.67
C ASN A 67 30.78 15.06 11.72
N ARG A 68 30.63 14.25 10.69
CA ARG A 68 29.44 14.29 9.81
C ARG A 68 28.19 13.72 10.51
N LYS A 69 27.01 14.18 10.11
CA LYS A 69 25.76 13.56 10.53
C LYS A 69 25.76 12.07 10.17
N GLY A 70 25.24 11.24 11.06
CA GLY A 70 25.11 9.81 10.82
C GLY A 70 23.99 9.52 9.82
N VAL A 71 24.24 8.61 8.89
CA VAL A 71 23.23 8.20 7.89
C VAL A 71 22.78 6.77 8.16
N ILE A 72 21.49 6.56 8.17
CA ILE A 72 20.85 5.25 8.18
C ILE A 72 20.39 4.96 6.75
N LEU A 73 20.87 3.86 6.16
CA LEU A 73 20.36 3.32 4.91
C LEU A 73 19.34 2.23 5.24
N GLN A 74 18.15 2.31 4.66
CA GLN A 74 17.09 1.36 4.95
C GLN A 74 16.50 0.75 3.67
N ALA A 75 16.23 -0.56 3.73
CA ALA A 75 15.57 -1.36 2.71
C ALA A 75 14.97 -2.61 3.38
N HIS A 76 14.03 -3.32 2.74
CA HIS A 76 13.52 -4.59 3.26
C HIS A 76 14.14 -5.80 2.57
N MET A 77 14.28 -6.93 3.32
CA MET A 77 14.95 -8.11 2.80
C MET A 77 14.02 -9.14 2.17
N ASP A 78 12.75 -9.12 2.51
CA ASP A 78 11.75 -10.03 1.96
C ASP A 78 11.30 -9.67 0.55
N MET A 79 10.48 -10.49 -0.05
CA MET A 79 9.84 -10.26 -1.34
C MET A 79 8.51 -10.99 -1.43
N VAL A 80 7.57 -10.43 -2.19
CA VAL A 80 6.28 -11.08 -2.51
C VAL A 80 6.49 -12.31 -3.40
N PRO A 81 6.03 -13.52 -2.99
CA PRO A 81 6.24 -14.77 -3.72
C PRO A 81 5.11 -15.05 -4.74
N GLN A 82 5.13 -14.39 -5.90
CA GLN A 82 4.17 -14.64 -6.99
C GLN A 82 4.80 -15.41 -8.14
N LYS A 83 4.06 -16.37 -8.71
CA LYS A 83 4.50 -17.15 -9.87
C LYS A 83 3.38 -17.37 -10.88
N THR A 84 3.75 -17.62 -12.15
CA THR A 84 2.79 -17.99 -13.18
C THR A 84 2.19 -19.37 -12.90
N PRO A 85 0.97 -19.68 -13.38
CA PRO A 85 0.34 -20.99 -13.15
C PRO A 85 1.19 -22.19 -13.63
N GLU A 86 2.01 -22.00 -14.66
CA GLU A 86 2.87 -23.02 -15.24
C GLU A 86 4.18 -23.20 -14.48
N SER A 87 4.54 -22.28 -13.60
CA SER A 87 5.79 -22.34 -12.85
C SER A 87 5.74 -23.32 -11.70
N THR A 88 6.73 -24.21 -11.66
CA THR A 88 6.94 -25.18 -10.56
C THR A 88 7.84 -24.63 -9.46
N HIS A 89 8.23 -23.35 -9.53
CA HIS A 89 9.14 -22.70 -8.58
C HIS A 89 8.64 -22.81 -7.14
N ASN A 90 9.56 -23.15 -6.22
CA ASN A 90 9.32 -23.12 -4.78
C ASN A 90 10.16 -21.98 -4.17
N PHE A 91 9.50 -20.92 -3.72
CA PHE A 91 10.15 -19.73 -3.17
C PHE A 91 10.95 -19.99 -1.88
N GLU A 92 10.70 -21.08 -1.17
CA GLU A 92 11.46 -21.43 0.03
C GLU A 92 12.80 -22.11 -0.28
N THR A 93 12.94 -22.70 -1.49
CA THR A 93 14.10 -23.53 -1.83
C THR A 93 14.83 -23.11 -3.08
N ASP A 94 14.13 -22.57 -4.06
CA ASP A 94 14.68 -22.34 -5.39
C ASP A 94 15.14 -20.89 -5.56
N PRO A 95 16.27 -20.69 -6.27
CA PRO A 95 16.74 -19.34 -6.59
C PRO A 95 15.89 -18.70 -7.69
N ILE A 96 15.70 -17.41 -7.61
CA ILE A 96 15.10 -16.62 -8.70
C ILE A 96 16.04 -16.65 -9.92
N GLN A 97 15.47 -16.71 -11.11
CA GLN A 97 16.21 -16.76 -12.38
C GLN A 97 16.10 -15.43 -13.13
N PRO A 98 16.94 -14.43 -12.80
CA PRO A 98 16.91 -13.15 -13.49
C PRO A 98 17.53 -13.25 -14.88
N TRP A 99 17.00 -12.46 -15.82
CA TRP A 99 17.48 -12.36 -17.20
C TRP A 99 17.25 -10.96 -17.77
N ILE A 100 17.96 -10.59 -18.82
CA ILE A 100 17.85 -9.30 -19.50
C ILE A 100 16.82 -9.39 -20.63
N ASP A 101 15.82 -8.51 -20.59
CA ASP A 101 14.81 -8.32 -21.64
C ASP A 101 14.84 -6.86 -22.14
N GLY A 102 15.65 -6.63 -23.16
CA GLY A 102 15.88 -5.28 -23.69
C GLY A 102 16.49 -4.36 -22.62
N GLU A 103 15.76 -3.32 -22.22
CA GLU A 103 16.20 -2.34 -21.20
C GLU A 103 15.86 -2.78 -19.77
N TRP A 104 15.28 -3.95 -19.58
CA TRP A 104 14.78 -4.43 -18.31
C TRP A 104 15.49 -5.70 -17.83
N VAL A 105 15.64 -5.81 -16.52
CA VAL A 105 15.89 -7.10 -15.86
C VAL A 105 14.54 -7.63 -15.34
N LYS A 106 14.26 -8.90 -15.62
CA LYS A 106 13.05 -9.65 -15.25
C LYS A 106 13.40 -10.99 -14.64
N ALA A 107 12.40 -11.68 -14.06
CA ALA A 107 12.52 -13.09 -13.65
C ALA A 107 11.70 -14.01 -14.54
N LYS A 108 12.09 -15.30 -14.60
CA LYS A 108 11.40 -16.32 -15.40
C LYS A 108 10.27 -16.94 -14.61
N GLY A 109 9.04 -16.55 -14.90
CA GLY A 109 7.83 -17.15 -14.35
C GLY A 109 7.58 -16.88 -12.85
N THR A 110 8.28 -15.90 -12.27
CA THR A 110 8.14 -15.48 -10.88
C THR A 110 8.23 -13.97 -10.75
N THR A 111 7.91 -13.41 -9.57
CA THR A 111 8.39 -12.09 -9.14
C THR A 111 9.92 -12.05 -9.20
N LEU A 112 10.48 -10.87 -9.46
CA LEU A 112 11.95 -10.65 -9.56
C LEU A 112 12.58 -10.43 -8.18
N GLY A 113 11.83 -9.78 -7.28
CA GLY A 113 12.32 -9.29 -6.00
C GLY A 113 13.31 -8.12 -6.14
N ALA A 114 13.15 -7.28 -7.16
CA ALA A 114 13.85 -6.01 -7.27
C ALA A 114 13.37 -5.04 -6.19
N ASP A 115 12.12 -5.11 -5.88
CA ASP A 115 11.45 -4.63 -4.68
C ASP A 115 11.70 -5.62 -3.51
N ASN A 116 12.47 -5.30 -2.47
CA ASN A 116 13.44 -4.19 -2.41
C ASN A 116 14.90 -4.70 -2.53
N GLY A 117 15.11 -5.76 -3.33
CA GLY A 117 16.42 -6.38 -3.52
C GLY A 117 17.46 -5.44 -4.12
N LEU A 118 17.05 -4.43 -4.92
CA LEU A 118 17.98 -3.42 -5.43
C LEU A 118 18.42 -2.44 -4.34
N GLY A 119 17.53 -2.05 -3.42
CA GLY A 119 17.89 -1.28 -2.24
C GLY A 119 18.86 -2.02 -1.34
N VAL A 120 18.60 -3.30 -1.04
CA VAL A 120 19.52 -4.16 -0.28
C VAL A 120 20.86 -4.28 -1.01
N ALA A 121 20.89 -4.50 -2.32
CA ALA A 121 22.11 -4.60 -3.10
C ALA A 121 22.94 -3.29 -3.09
N ALA A 122 22.26 -2.13 -3.08
CA ALA A 122 22.93 -0.83 -2.94
C ALA A 122 23.53 -0.65 -1.53
N ILE A 123 22.81 -1.06 -0.48
CA ILE A 123 23.35 -1.09 0.89
C ILE A 123 24.59 -1.98 0.94
N MET A 124 24.54 -3.21 0.40
CA MET A 124 25.69 -4.10 0.34
C MET A 124 26.87 -3.43 -0.38
N ALA A 125 26.64 -2.77 -1.52
CA ALA A 125 27.68 -2.07 -2.26
C ALA A 125 28.31 -0.93 -1.44
N VAL A 126 27.53 -0.15 -0.67
CA VAL A 126 28.04 0.87 0.25
C VAL A 126 28.90 0.23 1.36
N MET A 127 28.44 -0.87 1.94
CA MET A 127 29.14 -1.53 3.05
C MET A 127 30.49 -2.12 2.63
N GLU A 128 30.61 -2.70 1.43
CA GLU A 128 31.86 -3.28 0.93
C GLU A 128 32.84 -2.26 0.32
N ASP A 129 32.36 -1.09 -0.16
CA ASP A 129 33.20 -0.09 -0.82
C ASP A 129 34.16 0.59 0.18
N LYS A 130 35.45 0.28 0.07
CA LYS A 130 36.53 0.86 0.91
C LYS A 130 37.05 2.20 0.38
N SER A 131 36.61 2.59 -0.81
CA SER A 131 37.03 3.85 -1.45
C SER A 131 36.06 5.01 -1.20
N LEU A 132 34.85 4.71 -0.77
CA LEU A 132 33.79 5.68 -0.51
C LEU A 132 34.17 6.59 0.66
N LYS A 133 34.00 7.89 0.47
CA LYS A 133 34.14 8.90 1.55
C LYS A 133 32.79 9.08 2.23
N HIS A 134 32.70 8.87 3.53
CA HIS A 134 31.46 8.94 4.28
C HIS A 134 31.68 9.18 5.78
N GLY A 135 30.67 9.79 6.42
CA GLY A 135 30.52 9.83 7.87
C GLY A 135 30.11 8.46 8.45
N PRO A 136 29.61 8.39 9.69
CA PRO A 136 29.10 7.15 10.26
C PRO A 136 27.89 6.66 9.43
N ILE A 137 27.86 5.36 9.09
CA ILE A 137 26.73 4.73 8.37
C ILE A 137 26.19 3.57 9.21
N GLU A 138 24.88 3.54 9.38
CA GLU A 138 24.12 2.37 9.82
C GLU A 138 23.28 1.86 8.65
N ALA A 139 23.06 0.57 8.53
CA ALA A 139 22.08 0.01 7.63
C ALA A 139 21.07 -0.77 8.45
N VAL A 140 19.79 -0.64 8.11
CA VAL A 140 18.69 -1.42 8.65
C VAL A 140 17.99 -2.11 7.48
N ILE A 141 18.13 -3.42 7.42
CA ILE A 141 17.48 -4.24 6.39
C ILE A 141 16.32 -4.96 7.10
N THR A 142 15.12 -4.46 6.88
CA THR A 142 13.92 -4.84 7.63
C THR A 142 13.35 -6.19 7.19
N ALA A 143 12.63 -6.81 8.11
CA ALA A 143 11.97 -8.09 7.95
C ALA A 143 10.47 -7.92 7.67
N ASP A 144 9.91 -8.75 6.77
CA ASP A 144 8.47 -8.92 6.57
C ASP A 144 7.71 -7.58 6.32
N GLU A 145 8.30 -6.70 5.50
CA GLU A 145 7.68 -5.45 5.06
C GLU A 145 6.36 -5.72 4.34
N GLU A 146 6.40 -6.61 3.35
CA GLU A 146 5.34 -6.94 2.40
C GLU A 146 4.08 -7.55 3.04
N THR A 147 4.19 -8.02 4.26
CA THR A 147 3.09 -8.64 5.01
C THR A 147 2.55 -7.78 6.16
N GLY A 148 3.18 -6.59 6.39
CA GLY A 148 2.69 -5.65 7.40
C GLY A 148 3.75 -4.82 8.11
N MET A 149 4.92 -4.63 7.50
CA MET A 149 6.03 -3.82 8.05
C MET A 149 6.46 -4.29 9.46
N PHE A 150 6.42 -5.62 9.70
CA PHE A 150 6.65 -6.17 11.04
C PHE A 150 8.04 -5.81 11.59
N GLY A 151 9.08 -5.91 10.76
CA GLY A 151 10.43 -5.56 11.18
C GLY A 151 10.58 -4.09 11.60
N ALA A 152 9.98 -3.17 10.86
CA ALA A 152 9.96 -1.75 11.22
C ALA A 152 9.12 -1.50 12.48
N ASN A 153 7.98 -2.19 12.63
CA ASN A 153 7.13 -2.10 13.82
C ASN A 153 7.84 -2.62 15.08
N ASP A 154 8.66 -3.65 14.96
CA ASP A 154 9.37 -4.27 16.08
C ASP A 154 10.80 -3.71 16.26
N LEU A 155 11.20 -2.69 15.45
CA LEU A 155 12.52 -2.05 15.57
C LEU A 155 12.69 -1.46 16.97
N PRO A 156 13.75 -1.83 17.73
CA PRO A 156 13.97 -1.34 19.08
C PRO A 156 14.19 0.19 19.12
N GLU A 157 13.56 0.86 20.06
CA GLU A 157 13.83 2.28 20.32
C GLU A 157 15.27 2.48 20.83
N ASN A 158 15.91 3.59 20.46
CA ASN A 158 17.27 3.96 20.85
C ASN A 158 18.40 3.03 20.36
N MET A 159 18.16 2.16 19.38
CA MET A 159 19.20 1.33 18.76
C MET A 159 19.96 2.08 17.67
N LEU A 160 19.27 2.88 16.89
CA LEU A 160 19.85 3.69 15.80
C LEU A 160 20.34 5.03 16.35
N THR A 161 21.47 5.48 15.83
CA THR A 161 22.17 6.70 16.27
C THR A 161 22.33 7.74 15.16
N GLY A 162 21.90 7.43 13.94
CA GLY A 162 21.93 8.33 12.80
C GLY A 162 21.02 9.55 12.95
N ASP A 163 21.31 10.58 12.20
CA ASP A 163 20.55 11.84 12.13
C ASP A 163 19.66 11.88 10.88
N ILE A 164 20.00 11.09 9.86
CA ILE A 164 19.37 11.06 8.53
C ILE A 164 19.01 9.62 8.18
N LEU A 165 17.82 9.42 7.61
CA LEU A 165 17.42 8.13 7.05
C LEU A 165 17.18 8.25 5.55
N LEU A 166 17.91 7.47 4.77
CA LEU A 166 17.69 7.26 3.35
C LEU A 166 17.05 5.88 3.16
N ASN A 167 15.76 5.88 2.90
CA ASN A 167 15.04 4.66 2.49
C ASN A 167 15.29 4.45 1.00
N LEU A 168 15.63 3.22 0.60
CA LEU A 168 16.00 2.87 -0.77
C LEU A 168 14.92 2.05 -1.48
N ASP A 169 13.65 2.34 -1.17
CA ASP A 169 12.49 1.57 -1.57
C ASP A 169 11.58 2.26 -2.59
N SER A 170 11.94 3.46 -3.02
CA SER A 170 11.17 4.16 -4.06
C SER A 170 11.37 3.51 -5.44
N GLU A 171 10.28 3.35 -6.18
CA GLU A 171 10.23 2.64 -7.46
C GLU A 171 10.41 3.56 -8.69
N HIS A 172 10.70 4.84 -8.48
CA HIS A 172 10.76 5.82 -9.58
C HIS A 172 12.02 6.67 -9.50
N TRP A 173 12.97 6.41 -10.38
CA TRP A 173 14.17 7.25 -10.51
C TRP A 173 13.81 8.72 -10.74
N GLY A 174 14.49 9.60 -10.00
CA GLY A 174 14.31 11.05 -10.08
C GLY A 174 13.15 11.60 -9.25
N LYS A 175 12.42 10.75 -8.55
CA LYS A 175 11.43 11.13 -7.55
C LYS A 175 12.00 10.94 -6.15
N PHE A 176 11.72 11.90 -5.28
CA PHE A 176 12.14 11.93 -3.89
C PHE A 176 10.89 11.97 -3.02
N VAL A 177 10.60 10.86 -2.37
CA VAL A 177 9.42 10.77 -1.50
C VAL A 177 9.77 11.33 -0.14
N ILE A 178 8.96 12.28 0.34
CA ILE A 178 9.17 13.01 1.61
C ILE A 178 7.99 12.91 2.56
N GLY A 179 7.01 12.08 2.25
CA GLY A 179 5.83 11.88 3.08
C GLY A 179 5.02 10.69 2.62
N SER A 180 4.30 10.09 3.54
CA SER A 180 3.42 8.95 3.29
C SER A 180 2.21 8.95 4.21
N ALA A 181 1.11 8.30 3.79
CA ALA A 181 -0.05 8.17 4.66
C ALA A 181 0.10 6.98 5.60
N GLY A 182 -0.21 7.22 6.87
CA GLY A 182 -0.57 6.17 7.81
C GLY A 182 -1.94 5.57 7.46
N GLY A 183 -2.28 4.47 8.10
CA GLY A 183 -3.55 3.80 7.90
C GLY A 183 -4.13 3.26 9.21
N ILE A 184 -5.42 2.98 9.19
CA ILE A 184 -6.14 2.32 10.28
C ILE A 184 -7.41 1.65 9.73
N ASP A 185 -7.62 0.40 10.11
CA ASP A 185 -8.84 -0.33 9.79
C ASP A 185 -9.95 0.03 10.79
N VAL A 186 -11.12 0.37 10.28
CA VAL A 186 -12.34 0.61 11.04
C VAL A 186 -13.35 -0.47 10.66
N THR A 187 -13.74 -1.31 11.60
CA THR A 187 -14.73 -2.37 11.42
C THR A 187 -15.97 -2.07 12.27
N ALA A 188 -17.11 -1.91 11.59
CA ALA A 188 -18.40 -1.76 12.24
C ALA A 188 -19.19 -3.06 12.11
N THR A 189 -19.75 -3.55 13.22
CA THR A 189 -20.52 -4.81 13.30
C THR A 189 -21.86 -4.62 13.96
N LEU A 190 -22.87 -5.35 13.47
CA LEU A 190 -24.18 -5.41 14.08
C LEU A 190 -24.74 -6.82 13.98
N GLU A 191 -25.10 -7.40 15.12
CA GLU A 191 -25.87 -8.66 15.16
C GLU A 191 -27.35 -8.31 15.33
N TYR A 192 -28.21 -8.94 14.56
CA TYR A 192 -29.65 -8.72 14.61
C TYR A 192 -30.40 -10.03 14.42
N LYS A 193 -31.66 -10.06 14.78
CA LYS A 193 -32.54 -11.20 14.50
C LYS A 193 -33.32 -10.91 13.22
N GLU A 194 -33.14 -11.73 12.21
CA GLU A 194 -33.90 -11.67 10.96
C GLU A 194 -35.39 -11.85 11.18
N VAL A 195 -36.19 -11.35 10.26
CA VAL A 195 -37.66 -11.56 10.18
C VAL A 195 -38.00 -12.47 9.00
N GLU A 196 -39.15 -13.14 9.07
CA GLU A 196 -39.62 -13.96 7.96
C GLU A 196 -40.04 -13.08 6.78
N THR A 197 -39.60 -13.44 5.57
CA THR A 197 -40.03 -12.80 4.33
C THR A 197 -41.55 -13.08 4.07
N ASP A 198 -42.29 -12.11 3.53
CA ASP A 198 -43.66 -12.30 3.17
C ASP A 198 -43.77 -13.43 2.11
N VAL A 199 -44.75 -14.32 2.28
CA VAL A 199 -44.93 -15.49 1.42
C VAL A 199 -45.36 -15.15 -0.02
N GLU A 200 -45.85 -13.93 -0.24
CA GLU A 200 -46.28 -13.45 -1.57
C GLU A 200 -45.15 -12.68 -2.27
N ASP A 201 -44.08 -12.36 -1.55
CA ASP A 201 -42.92 -11.63 -2.11
C ASP A 201 -42.07 -12.53 -3.01
N VAL A 202 -41.41 -11.88 -3.95
CA VAL A 202 -40.39 -12.44 -4.84
C VAL A 202 -39.04 -11.77 -4.54
N ALA A 203 -37.95 -12.35 -5.04
CA ALA A 203 -36.63 -11.78 -4.82
C ALA A 203 -35.92 -11.43 -6.13
N LEU A 204 -35.23 -10.28 -6.09
CA LEU A 204 -34.32 -9.85 -7.14
C LEU A 204 -32.89 -9.74 -6.56
N LYS A 205 -31.95 -10.34 -7.26
CA LYS A 205 -30.54 -10.07 -7.07
C LYS A 205 -30.13 -8.93 -8.00
N VAL A 206 -29.67 -7.82 -7.43
CA VAL A 206 -29.16 -6.68 -8.19
C VAL A 206 -27.65 -6.66 -8.11
N THR A 207 -27.00 -6.61 -9.26
CA THR A 207 -25.53 -6.66 -9.39
C THR A 207 -25.02 -5.41 -10.08
N LEU A 208 -24.09 -4.72 -9.41
CA LEU A 208 -23.24 -3.68 -9.98
C LEU A 208 -21.83 -4.24 -10.13
N LYS A 209 -21.25 -4.20 -11.33
CA LYS A 209 -19.89 -4.66 -11.61
C LYS A 209 -19.26 -3.94 -12.80
N GLY A 210 -18.00 -4.27 -13.10
CA GLY A 210 -17.28 -3.71 -14.24
C GLY A 210 -16.69 -2.33 -13.99
N LEU A 211 -16.70 -1.86 -12.74
CA LEU A 211 -15.96 -0.67 -12.33
C LEU A 211 -14.46 -0.94 -12.31
N ARG A 212 -13.63 0.11 -12.43
CA ARG A 212 -12.18 -0.01 -12.46
C ARG A 212 -11.59 -0.52 -11.14
N GLY A 213 -12.18 -0.12 -10.01
CA GLY A 213 -11.55 -0.34 -8.71
C GLY A 213 -10.21 0.39 -8.61
N GLY A 214 -9.30 -0.11 -7.79
CA GLY A 214 -7.95 0.43 -7.65
C GLY A 214 -7.46 0.48 -6.22
N HIS A 215 -6.25 1.01 -6.02
CA HIS A 215 -5.65 1.15 -4.70
C HIS A 215 -6.33 2.27 -3.90
N SER A 216 -6.82 1.96 -2.69
CA SER A 216 -7.58 2.91 -1.83
C SER A 216 -6.77 4.11 -1.31
N GLY A 217 -5.48 4.16 -1.58
CA GLY A 217 -4.62 5.30 -1.28
C GLY A 217 -4.18 6.00 -2.55
N LEU A 218 -3.34 5.36 -3.36
CA LEU A 218 -2.70 5.98 -4.54
C LEU A 218 -3.69 6.48 -5.60
N GLU A 219 -4.87 5.88 -5.68
CA GLU A 219 -5.86 6.16 -6.73
C GLU A 219 -7.20 6.71 -6.19
N ILE A 220 -7.29 6.96 -4.87
CA ILE A 220 -8.53 7.44 -4.23
C ILE A 220 -8.97 8.83 -4.74
N HIS A 221 -8.04 9.64 -5.23
CA HIS A 221 -8.30 10.98 -5.74
C HIS A 221 -8.65 11.02 -7.25
N GLU A 222 -8.60 9.87 -7.93
CA GLU A 222 -8.86 9.81 -9.38
C GLU A 222 -10.36 9.87 -9.74
N GLY A 223 -11.24 9.97 -8.74
CA GLY A 223 -12.68 10.02 -8.95
C GLY A 223 -13.31 8.70 -9.39
N ARG A 224 -12.63 7.57 -9.12
CA ARG A 224 -13.15 6.23 -9.38
C ARG A 224 -14.37 5.92 -8.52
N ALA A 225 -15.32 5.19 -9.09
CA ALA A 225 -16.56 4.83 -8.41
C ALA A 225 -16.31 3.74 -7.35
N ASN A 226 -16.93 3.91 -6.18
CA ASN A 226 -17.03 2.88 -5.16
C ASN A 226 -18.38 2.15 -5.32
N ALA A 227 -18.34 0.85 -5.65
CA ALA A 227 -19.55 0.05 -5.90
C ALA A 227 -20.53 0.06 -4.72
N ASN A 228 -20.05 0.08 -3.48
CA ASN A 228 -20.89 0.13 -2.29
C ASN A 228 -21.64 1.46 -2.17
N LYS A 229 -20.96 2.57 -2.49
CA LYS A 229 -21.55 3.92 -2.45
C LYS A 229 -22.55 4.14 -3.60
N LEU A 230 -22.36 3.51 -4.75
CA LEU A 230 -23.34 3.55 -5.82
C LEU A 230 -24.53 2.65 -5.50
N MET A 231 -24.28 1.43 -5.04
CA MET A 231 -25.36 0.49 -4.71
C MET A 231 -26.30 1.03 -3.63
N VAL A 232 -25.81 1.74 -2.62
CA VAL A 232 -26.67 2.28 -1.56
C VAL A 232 -27.66 3.33 -2.07
N ARG A 233 -27.29 4.10 -3.12
CA ARG A 233 -28.17 5.10 -3.73
C ARG A 233 -29.39 4.41 -4.34
N PHE A 234 -29.16 3.35 -5.11
CA PHE A 234 -30.19 2.52 -5.67
C PHE A 234 -31.05 1.82 -4.59
N VAL A 235 -30.41 1.15 -3.62
CA VAL A 235 -31.12 0.40 -2.57
C VAL A 235 -32.05 1.32 -1.78
N ARG A 236 -31.61 2.53 -1.46
CA ARG A 236 -32.44 3.52 -0.76
C ARG A 236 -33.70 3.84 -1.53
N GLU A 237 -33.60 4.12 -2.83
CA GLU A 237 -34.75 4.46 -3.66
C GLU A 237 -35.68 3.24 -3.89
N ALA A 238 -35.10 2.06 -4.06
CA ALA A 238 -35.89 0.82 -4.17
C ALA A 238 -36.70 0.53 -2.90
N VAL A 239 -36.17 0.81 -1.72
CA VAL A 239 -36.88 0.70 -0.45
C VAL A 239 -37.98 1.77 -0.33
N GLU A 240 -37.66 3.03 -0.66
CA GLU A 240 -38.58 4.15 -0.50
C GLU A 240 -39.75 4.11 -1.52
N GLU A 241 -39.53 3.65 -2.78
CA GLU A 241 -40.49 3.74 -3.86
C GLU A 241 -41.07 2.39 -4.31
N CYS A 242 -40.31 1.30 -4.13
CA CYS A 242 -40.73 -0.03 -4.61
C CYS A 242 -41.11 -1.01 -3.49
N GLU A 243 -41.19 -0.55 -2.24
CA GLU A 243 -41.46 -1.40 -1.08
C GLU A 243 -40.46 -2.56 -0.94
N ALA A 244 -39.24 -2.37 -1.44
CA ALA A 244 -38.21 -3.40 -1.39
C ALA A 244 -37.64 -3.56 0.03
N ARG A 245 -37.28 -4.82 0.35
CA ARG A 245 -36.64 -5.17 1.65
C ARG A 245 -35.27 -5.79 1.37
N LEU A 246 -34.32 -5.49 2.23
CA LEU A 246 -32.97 -6.04 2.12
C LEU A 246 -32.90 -7.44 2.74
N ALA A 247 -32.46 -8.43 1.96
CA ALA A 247 -32.19 -9.77 2.46
C ALA A 247 -30.67 -10.01 2.62
N SER A 248 -29.84 -9.56 1.66
CA SER A 248 -28.38 -9.64 1.81
C SER A 248 -27.67 -8.56 1.01
N TRP A 249 -26.41 -8.28 1.39
CA TRP A 249 -25.52 -7.35 0.67
C TRP A 249 -24.07 -7.85 0.75
N HIS A 250 -23.42 -8.00 -0.41
CA HIS A 250 -22.01 -8.32 -0.52
C HIS A 250 -21.32 -7.34 -1.46
N GLY A 251 -20.35 -6.57 -0.97
CA GLY A 251 -19.65 -5.58 -1.76
C GLY A 251 -18.21 -5.43 -1.35
N GLY A 252 -17.30 -5.48 -2.36
CA GLY A 252 -15.86 -5.46 -2.13
C GLY A 252 -15.31 -6.75 -1.53
N ASN A 253 -13.99 -6.92 -1.58
CA ASN A 253 -13.32 -8.13 -1.10
C ASN A 253 -11.94 -7.87 -0.47
N MET A 254 -11.41 -6.65 -0.60
CA MET A 254 -10.10 -6.26 -0.09
C MET A 254 -10.16 -4.90 0.59
N ARG A 255 -9.62 -4.78 1.81
CA ARG A 255 -9.66 -3.55 2.61
C ARG A 255 -8.95 -2.36 1.95
N ASN A 256 -7.87 -2.62 1.21
CA ASN A 256 -7.04 -1.60 0.56
C ASN A 256 -7.38 -1.37 -0.92
N ALA A 257 -8.52 -1.87 -1.38
CA ALA A 257 -9.00 -1.68 -2.75
C ALA A 257 -10.34 -0.93 -2.77
N ILE A 258 -10.52 -0.05 -3.76
CA ILE A 258 -11.80 0.57 -4.06
C ILE A 258 -12.73 -0.52 -4.62
N PRO A 259 -13.91 -0.76 -4.03
CA PRO A 259 -14.81 -1.82 -4.48
C PRO A 259 -15.26 -1.61 -5.92
N PHE A 260 -15.03 -2.60 -6.77
CA PHE A 260 -15.42 -2.58 -8.19
C PHE A 260 -16.68 -3.39 -8.49
N LYS A 261 -17.24 -4.06 -7.45
CA LYS A 261 -18.44 -4.88 -7.53
C LYS A 261 -19.21 -4.83 -6.21
N ALA A 262 -20.55 -4.78 -6.31
CA ALA A 262 -21.47 -4.99 -5.21
C ALA A 262 -22.70 -5.78 -5.68
N GLU A 263 -23.27 -6.60 -4.81
CA GLU A 263 -24.46 -7.40 -5.05
C GLU A 263 -25.41 -7.26 -3.85
N VAL A 264 -26.69 -7.11 -4.11
CA VAL A 264 -27.74 -7.10 -3.08
C VAL A 264 -28.85 -8.07 -3.50
N VAL A 265 -29.48 -8.70 -2.52
CA VAL A 265 -30.73 -9.43 -2.71
C VAL A 265 -31.82 -8.64 -2.02
N LEU A 266 -32.83 -8.27 -2.79
CA LEU A 266 -34.02 -7.55 -2.33
C LEU A 266 -35.24 -8.46 -2.45
N THR A 267 -36.11 -8.49 -1.45
CA THR A 267 -37.45 -9.05 -1.48
C THR A 267 -38.44 -7.92 -1.70
N LEU A 268 -39.51 -8.15 -2.42
CA LEU A 268 -40.48 -7.12 -2.78
C LEU A 268 -41.79 -7.74 -3.26
N PRO A 269 -42.94 -7.01 -3.18
CA PRO A 269 -44.18 -7.42 -3.75
C PRO A 269 -44.04 -7.72 -5.26
N LYS A 270 -44.61 -8.83 -5.72
CA LYS A 270 -44.50 -9.27 -7.11
C LYS A 270 -44.90 -8.19 -8.13
N ASP A 271 -45.88 -7.36 -7.79
CA ASP A 271 -46.37 -6.29 -8.67
C ASP A 271 -45.35 -5.17 -8.87
N ASN A 272 -44.35 -5.04 -7.98
CA ASN A 272 -43.32 -4.01 -8.02
C ASN A 272 -42.03 -4.46 -8.78
N VAL A 273 -41.96 -5.71 -9.27
CA VAL A 273 -40.76 -6.26 -9.95
C VAL A 273 -40.33 -5.41 -11.15
N GLU A 274 -41.28 -5.04 -12.02
CA GLU A 274 -40.98 -4.24 -13.20
C GLU A 274 -40.53 -2.82 -12.82
N MET A 275 -41.07 -2.24 -11.74
CA MET A 275 -40.67 -0.94 -11.24
C MET A 275 -39.20 -0.96 -10.76
N VAL A 276 -38.78 -2.01 -10.06
CA VAL A 276 -37.35 -2.18 -9.66
C VAL A 276 -36.47 -2.39 -10.88
N LYS A 277 -36.91 -3.13 -11.91
CA LYS A 277 -36.14 -3.32 -13.16
C LYS A 277 -35.96 -2.00 -13.93
N ASP A 278 -36.99 -1.18 -13.99
CA ASP A 278 -36.94 0.14 -14.59
C ASP A 278 -35.98 1.06 -13.80
N LEU A 279 -36.06 1.06 -12.47
CA LEU A 279 -35.17 1.80 -11.60
C LEU A 279 -33.70 1.38 -11.79
N VAL A 280 -33.42 0.08 -11.96
CA VAL A 280 -32.06 -0.42 -12.27
C VAL A 280 -31.60 0.11 -13.63
N ALA A 281 -32.47 0.21 -14.63
CA ALA A 281 -32.12 0.74 -15.94
C ALA A 281 -31.79 2.24 -15.88
N ASP A 282 -32.59 3.01 -15.14
CA ASP A 282 -32.39 4.45 -14.94
C ASP A 282 -31.07 4.73 -14.20
N TRP A 283 -30.82 4.05 -13.07
CA TRP A 283 -29.56 4.19 -12.35
C TRP A 283 -28.33 3.75 -13.16
N LYS A 284 -28.48 2.76 -14.04
CA LYS A 284 -27.39 2.38 -14.95
C LYS A 284 -27.01 3.51 -15.89
N GLU A 285 -27.99 4.19 -16.48
CA GLU A 285 -27.75 5.34 -17.35
C GLU A 285 -27.11 6.49 -16.58
N ASP A 286 -27.60 6.77 -15.37
CA ASP A 286 -27.07 7.80 -14.48
C ASP A 286 -25.61 7.52 -14.09
N PHE A 287 -25.26 6.29 -13.70
CA PHE A 287 -23.88 5.92 -13.36
C PHE A 287 -22.94 6.03 -14.56
N ILE A 288 -23.39 5.63 -15.76
CA ILE A 288 -22.60 5.77 -16.99
C ILE A 288 -22.32 7.25 -17.30
N ASP A 289 -23.31 8.12 -17.13
CA ASP A 289 -23.14 9.57 -17.39
C ASP A 289 -22.29 10.26 -16.33
N GLU A 290 -22.53 9.96 -15.04
CA GLU A 290 -21.82 10.54 -13.90
C GLU A 290 -20.30 10.22 -13.94
N PHE A 291 -19.95 8.97 -14.31
CA PHE A 291 -18.56 8.52 -14.36
C PHE A 291 -17.98 8.43 -15.77
N LYS A 292 -18.53 9.19 -16.69
CA LYS A 292 -18.09 9.23 -18.09
C LYS A 292 -16.60 9.59 -18.22
N GLY A 293 -15.85 8.71 -18.89
CA GLY A 293 -14.42 8.88 -19.08
C GLY A 293 -13.56 8.28 -17.95
N ILE A 294 -14.18 7.90 -16.83
CA ILE A 294 -13.50 7.22 -15.71
C ILE A 294 -13.90 5.75 -15.71
N GLU A 295 -15.20 5.43 -15.66
CA GLU A 295 -15.73 4.08 -15.65
C GLU A 295 -16.30 3.73 -17.03
N ASN A 296 -15.63 2.83 -17.77
CA ASN A 296 -16.05 2.45 -19.13
C ASN A 296 -16.76 1.09 -19.21
N GLY A 297 -16.85 0.38 -18.08
CA GLY A 297 -17.35 -1.00 -18.05
C GLY A 297 -18.56 -1.21 -17.16
N VAL A 298 -19.33 -0.16 -16.83
CA VAL A 298 -20.47 -0.25 -15.90
C VAL A 298 -21.52 -1.24 -16.39
N GLU A 299 -21.70 -2.31 -15.64
CA GLU A 299 -22.80 -3.26 -15.77
C GLU A 299 -23.66 -3.19 -14.51
N PHE A 300 -24.93 -2.84 -14.67
CA PHE A 300 -25.93 -2.80 -13.59
C PHE A 300 -27.20 -3.48 -14.06
N PHE A 301 -27.62 -4.54 -13.37
CA PHE A 301 -28.75 -5.37 -13.78
C PHE A 301 -29.38 -6.13 -12.61
N ALA A 302 -30.65 -6.53 -12.77
CA ALA A 302 -31.41 -7.35 -11.84
C ALA A 302 -31.71 -8.72 -12.43
N GLU A 303 -31.67 -9.75 -11.59
CA GLU A 303 -32.05 -11.13 -11.92
C GLU A 303 -33.04 -11.64 -10.87
N GLU A 304 -34.09 -12.39 -11.31
CA GLU A 304 -34.95 -13.08 -10.38
C GLU A 304 -34.20 -14.26 -9.76
N VAL A 305 -34.29 -14.40 -8.44
CA VAL A 305 -33.65 -15.47 -7.68
C VAL A 305 -34.64 -16.16 -6.75
N GLU A 306 -34.27 -17.29 -6.17
CA GLU A 306 -35.07 -17.93 -5.14
C GLU A 306 -35.30 -16.97 -3.97
N THR A 307 -36.56 -16.80 -3.56
CA THR A 307 -36.90 -15.90 -2.47
C THR A 307 -36.33 -16.44 -1.15
N PRO A 308 -35.44 -15.67 -0.46
CA PRO A 308 -34.93 -16.06 0.83
C PRO A 308 -36.06 -16.12 1.87
N LYS A 309 -35.94 -17.03 2.83
CA LYS A 309 -36.95 -17.21 3.88
C LYS A 309 -36.95 -16.11 4.92
N MET A 310 -35.82 -15.43 5.03
CA MET A 310 -35.54 -14.44 6.05
C MET A 310 -34.97 -13.18 5.38
N GLU A 311 -35.25 -12.04 5.99
CA GLU A 311 -34.75 -10.72 5.57
C GLU A 311 -34.37 -9.85 6.74
N VAL A 312 -33.72 -8.73 6.47
CA VAL A 312 -33.30 -7.73 7.47
C VAL A 312 -34.55 -7.01 8.01
N PRO A 313 -34.72 -6.87 9.35
CA PRO A 313 -35.81 -6.08 9.93
C PRO A 313 -35.77 -4.62 9.42
N GLU A 314 -36.95 -4.03 9.18
CA GLU A 314 -37.09 -2.69 8.59
C GLU A 314 -36.26 -1.62 9.31
N GLU A 315 -36.35 -1.53 10.63
CA GLU A 315 -35.60 -0.56 11.43
C GLU A 315 -34.08 -0.76 11.27
N ILE A 316 -33.62 -2.01 11.21
CA ILE A 316 -32.19 -2.34 11.01
C ILE A 316 -31.76 -1.99 9.58
N GLN A 317 -32.58 -2.34 8.58
CA GLN A 317 -32.36 -1.98 7.18
C GLN A 317 -32.17 -0.46 7.01
N ASP A 318 -33.09 0.33 7.55
CA ASP A 318 -33.06 1.79 7.44
C ASP A 318 -31.81 2.37 8.10
N ASN A 319 -31.43 1.86 9.26
CA ASN A 319 -30.22 2.27 9.97
C ASN A 319 -28.97 1.89 9.19
N LEU A 320 -28.88 0.69 8.59
CA LEU A 320 -27.76 0.25 7.77
C LEU A 320 -27.66 1.08 6.48
N ILE A 321 -28.77 1.31 5.78
CA ILE A 321 -28.81 2.16 4.56
C ILE A 321 -28.30 3.57 4.91
N ASN A 322 -28.82 4.17 6.00
CA ASN A 322 -28.39 5.50 6.42
C ASN A 322 -26.89 5.54 6.79
N ALA A 323 -26.39 4.50 7.48
CA ALA A 323 -24.96 4.41 7.81
C ALA A 323 -24.08 4.28 6.56
N ILE A 324 -24.43 3.38 5.63
CA ILE A 324 -23.69 3.17 4.38
C ILE A 324 -23.74 4.42 3.50
N TYR A 325 -24.90 5.08 3.42
CA TYR A 325 -25.07 6.31 2.65
C TYR A 325 -24.28 7.47 3.27
N GLY A 326 -24.38 7.65 4.59
CA GLY A 326 -23.82 8.78 5.32
C GLY A 326 -22.35 8.67 5.71
N CYS A 327 -21.77 7.46 5.77
CA CYS A 327 -20.35 7.31 6.11
C CYS A 327 -19.45 7.96 5.05
N HIS A 328 -18.36 8.56 5.52
CA HIS A 328 -17.40 9.19 4.63
C HIS A 328 -16.71 8.13 3.75
N ASP A 329 -16.53 8.46 2.47
CA ASP A 329 -15.79 7.67 1.47
C ASP A 329 -15.10 8.62 0.49
N GLY A 330 -13.87 8.30 0.07
CA GLY A 330 -13.07 9.15 -0.80
C GLY A 330 -12.16 10.13 -0.04
N VAL A 331 -11.78 11.22 -0.71
CA VAL A 331 -10.87 12.24 -0.17
C VAL A 331 -11.61 13.16 0.81
N LEU A 332 -11.09 13.25 2.04
CA LEU A 332 -11.56 14.22 3.04
C LEU A 332 -10.80 15.54 2.95
N ARG A 333 -9.48 15.48 2.77
CA ARG A 333 -8.61 16.67 2.76
C ARG A 333 -7.39 16.46 1.90
N MET A 334 -6.94 17.53 1.24
CA MET A 334 -5.65 17.60 0.53
C MET A 334 -4.60 18.27 1.42
N ILE A 335 -3.31 18.00 1.16
CA ILE A 335 -2.19 18.63 1.90
C ILE A 335 -2.12 20.11 1.49
N PRO A 336 -2.19 21.08 2.44
CA PRO A 336 -2.21 22.51 2.08
C PRO A 336 -0.97 22.99 1.33
N SER A 337 0.21 22.45 1.64
CA SER A 337 1.48 22.78 0.97
C SER A 337 1.69 22.02 -0.36
N TYR A 338 0.92 20.97 -0.62
CA TYR A 338 0.92 20.14 -1.82
C TYR A 338 -0.53 19.85 -2.23
N PRO A 339 -1.25 20.82 -2.80
CA PRO A 339 -2.71 20.76 -2.99
C PRO A 339 -3.17 19.67 -3.96
N GLU A 340 -2.26 19.06 -4.72
CA GLU A 340 -2.48 17.90 -5.57
C GLU A 340 -2.36 16.55 -4.83
N VAL A 341 -1.89 16.57 -3.57
CA VAL A 341 -1.67 15.36 -2.78
C VAL A 341 -2.74 15.21 -1.70
N VAL A 342 -3.28 14.01 -1.60
CA VAL A 342 -4.26 13.66 -0.56
C VAL A 342 -3.58 13.60 0.81
N GLU A 343 -4.14 14.32 1.78
CA GLU A 343 -3.75 14.22 3.19
C GLU A 343 -4.52 13.11 3.88
N THR A 344 -5.86 13.16 3.79
CA THR A 344 -6.77 12.30 4.55
C THR A 344 -7.86 11.75 3.64
N SER A 345 -8.12 10.45 3.73
CA SER A 345 -9.17 9.76 2.99
C SER A 345 -9.74 8.58 3.79
N SER A 346 -10.88 8.08 3.33
CA SER A 346 -11.41 6.77 3.73
C SER A 346 -11.96 6.01 2.53
N ASN A 347 -12.00 4.70 2.63
CA ASN A 347 -12.54 3.82 1.60
C ASN A 347 -13.47 2.80 2.24
N LEU A 348 -14.78 2.86 1.95
CA LEU A 348 -15.76 1.84 2.35
C LEU A 348 -15.51 0.57 1.53
N ALA A 349 -14.57 -0.23 2.02
CA ALA A 349 -13.97 -1.32 1.27
C ALA A 349 -14.85 -2.57 1.17
N ILE A 350 -15.51 -2.95 2.26
CA ILE A 350 -16.25 -4.20 2.34
C ILE A 350 -17.58 -3.96 3.04
N ILE A 351 -18.64 -4.49 2.46
CA ILE A 351 -19.97 -4.67 3.09
C ILE A 351 -20.31 -6.14 2.99
N ASP A 352 -20.69 -6.71 4.12
CA ASP A 352 -21.19 -8.10 4.22
C ASP A 352 -22.37 -8.13 5.19
N ILE A 353 -23.59 -8.32 4.65
CA ILE A 353 -24.84 -8.34 5.40
C ILE A 353 -25.58 -9.61 5.00
N GLU A 354 -25.67 -10.58 5.90
CA GLU A 354 -26.35 -11.84 5.70
C GLU A 354 -26.52 -12.59 7.02
N GLY A 355 -27.59 -13.38 7.15
CA GLY A 355 -27.75 -14.36 8.22
C GLY A 355 -27.80 -13.75 9.63
N GLY A 356 -28.37 -12.54 9.78
CA GLY A 356 -28.49 -11.86 11.06
C GLY A 356 -27.23 -11.11 11.51
N SER A 357 -26.27 -10.93 10.62
CA SER A 357 -25.02 -10.18 10.87
C SER A 357 -24.78 -9.12 9.79
N ALA A 358 -24.30 -7.97 10.18
CA ALA A 358 -23.82 -6.92 9.27
C ALA A 358 -22.39 -6.51 9.66
N VAL A 359 -21.48 -6.54 8.70
CA VAL A 359 -20.08 -6.14 8.83
C VAL A 359 -19.73 -5.13 7.75
N LEU A 360 -19.29 -3.94 8.18
CA LEU A 360 -18.76 -2.90 7.30
C LEU A 360 -17.29 -2.66 7.65
N ARG A 361 -16.42 -2.63 6.62
CA ARG A 361 -14.98 -2.36 6.81
C ARG A 361 -14.57 -1.17 5.99
N VAL A 362 -13.93 -0.22 6.67
CA VAL A 362 -13.39 1.01 6.09
C VAL A 362 -11.91 1.08 6.39
N LEU A 363 -11.09 1.37 5.38
CA LEU A 363 -9.69 1.74 5.58
C LEU A 363 -9.59 3.27 5.53
N ALA A 364 -9.21 3.88 6.66
CA ALA A 364 -8.92 5.30 6.76
C ALA A 364 -7.40 5.53 6.64
N ARG A 365 -7.02 6.61 5.96
CA ARG A 365 -5.62 6.99 5.75
C ARG A 365 -5.41 8.47 6.04
N SER A 366 -4.24 8.82 6.60
CA SER A 366 -3.79 10.22 6.71
C SER A 366 -2.27 10.28 6.88
N SER A 367 -1.63 11.31 6.32
CA SER A 367 -0.24 11.66 6.64
C SER A 367 -0.10 12.26 8.04
N ARG A 368 -1.21 12.70 8.66
CA ARG A 368 -1.27 13.36 9.97
C ARG A 368 -2.07 12.54 10.98
N GLU A 369 -1.53 12.32 12.17
CA GLU A 369 -2.18 11.54 13.22
C GLU A 369 -3.49 12.17 13.71
N ASP A 370 -3.51 13.49 13.92
CA ASP A 370 -4.70 14.21 14.37
C ASP A 370 -5.86 14.13 13.36
N MET A 371 -5.56 14.08 12.08
CA MET A 371 -6.56 13.94 11.01
C MET A 371 -6.96 12.46 10.80
N LYS A 372 -6.06 11.51 11.06
CA LYS A 372 -6.41 10.08 11.12
C LYS A 372 -7.41 9.83 12.24
N ASP A 373 -7.16 10.38 13.44
CA ASP A 373 -8.10 10.34 14.56
C ASP A 373 -9.44 11.00 14.24
N TYR A 374 -9.42 12.13 13.53
CA TYR A 374 -10.63 12.84 13.16
C TYR A 374 -11.53 12.02 12.24
N ILE A 375 -10.96 11.43 11.17
CA ILE A 375 -11.76 10.61 10.22
C ILE A 375 -12.28 9.33 10.89
N VAL A 376 -11.49 8.69 11.76
CA VAL A 376 -11.94 7.53 12.55
C VAL A 376 -13.14 7.90 13.41
N LYS A 377 -13.07 9.00 14.17
CA LYS A 377 -14.19 9.47 15.01
C LYS A 377 -15.43 9.85 14.20
N THR A 378 -15.23 10.34 12.97
CA THR A 378 -16.33 10.62 12.05
C THR A 378 -17.06 9.33 11.65
N LEU A 379 -16.30 8.29 11.29
CA LEU A 379 -16.83 6.96 10.96
C LEU A 379 -17.49 6.29 12.17
N GLU A 380 -16.83 6.31 13.33
CA GLU A 380 -17.39 5.82 14.60
C GLU A 380 -18.73 6.48 14.92
N SER A 381 -18.81 7.81 14.79
CA SER A 381 -20.04 8.55 15.06
C SER A 381 -21.17 8.12 14.11
N CYS A 382 -20.86 7.94 12.82
CA CYS A 382 -21.83 7.50 11.83
C CYS A 382 -22.36 6.10 12.15
N PHE A 383 -21.48 5.14 12.36
CA PHE A 383 -21.86 3.74 12.60
C PHE A 383 -22.52 3.53 13.97
N ASN A 384 -22.07 4.24 15.01
CA ASN A 384 -22.70 4.19 16.33
C ASN A 384 -24.15 4.72 16.30
N MET A 385 -24.45 5.75 15.50
CA MET A 385 -25.83 6.23 15.31
C MET A 385 -26.75 5.17 14.69
N ALA A 386 -26.19 4.26 13.89
CA ALA A 386 -26.92 3.12 13.33
C ALA A 386 -26.96 1.90 14.28
N GLY A 387 -26.49 2.03 15.52
CA GLY A 387 -26.48 0.95 16.52
C GLY A 387 -25.37 -0.09 16.32
N MET A 388 -24.40 0.17 15.45
CA MET A 388 -23.29 -0.76 15.20
C MET A 388 -22.21 -0.60 16.27
N LYS A 389 -21.54 -1.71 16.61
CA LYS A 389 -20.29 -1.70 17.39
C LYS A 389 -19.12 -1.41 16.46
N VAL A 390 -18.26 -0.46 16.84
CA VAL A 390 -17.08 -0.09 16.05
C VAL A 390 -15.81 -0.52 16.77
N GLU A 391 -14.90 -1.15 16.04
CA GLU A 391 -13.57 -1.54 16.49
C GLU A 391 -12.54 -1.06 15.47
N THR A 392 -11.34 -0.73 15.96
CA THR A 392 -10.21 -0.30 15.11
C THR A 392 -9.02 -1.22 15.30
N ASP A 393 -8.29 -1.49 14.23
CA ASP A 393 -7.10 -2.34 14.24
C ASP A 393 -6.09 -1.93 13.17
N GLY A 394 -4.88 -2.52 13.18
CA GLY A 394 -3.89 -2.33 12.14
C GLY A 394 -3.41 -0.88 11.96
N SER A 395 -3.42 -0.07 13.04
CA SER A 395 -2.98 1.32 12.95
C SER A 395 -1.47 1.42 12.77
N TYR A 396 -1.05 2.20 11.78
CA TYR A 396 0.34 2.64 11.59
C TYR A 396 0.38 4.15 11.33
N GLY A 397 1.54 4.78 11.67
CA GLY A 397 1.71 6.22 11.61
C GLY A 397 1.80 6.77 10.20
N GLY A 398 1.50 8.05 10.04
CA GLY A 398 1.78 8.83 8.85
C GLY A 398 3.16 9.47 8.90
N TRP A 399 3.63 9.92 7.74
CA TRP A 399 4.83 10.71 7.58
C TRP A 399 4.45 12.03 6.93
N ASP A 400 4.35 13.08 7.77
CA ASP A 400 4.02 14.43 7.34
C ASP A 400 5.18 15.01 6.52
N PRO A 401 4.96 15.52 5.30
CA PRO A 401 6.05 15.97 4.43
C PRO A 401 6.76 17.20 5.00
N ASN A 402 8.09 17.15 5.03
CA ASN A 402 8.94 18.27 5.43
C ASN A 402 9.65 18.89 4.21
N PRO A 403 9.12 20.00 3.64
CA PRO A 403 9.77 20.66 2.50
C PRO A 403 11.10 21.33 2.86
N ASP A 404 11.35 21.58 4.14
CA ASP A 404 12.58 22.23 4.64
C ASP A 404 13.66 21.20 5.03
N SER A 405 13.49 19.93 4.68
CA SER A 405 14.44 18.86 4.94
C SER A 405 15.83 19.17 4.35
N GLU A 406 16.84 19.14 5.19
CA GLU A 406 18.23 19.42 4.78
C GLU A 406 18.75 18.33 3.83
N ILE A 407 18.40 17.06 4.10
CA ILE A 407 18.80 15.95 3.23
C ILE A 407 18.06 15.98 1.89
N LEU A 408 16.79 16.42 1.85
CA LEU A 408 16.07 16.62 0.60
C LEU A 408 16.77 17.68 -0.27
N HIS A 409 17.11 18.84 0.30
CA HIS A 409 17.80 19.90 -0.43
C HIS A 409 19.16 19.44 -0.96
N LEU A 410 19.90 18.65 -0.19
CA LEU A 410 21.16 18.08 -0.62
C LEU A 410 20.96 17.10 -1.79
N LEU A 411 20.00 16.19 -1.68
CA LEU A 411 19.68 15.22 -2.74
C LEU A 411 19.24 15.90 -4.04
N LEU A 412 18.37 16.91 -3.97
CA LEU A 412 17.93 17.67 -5.15
C LEU A 412 19.09 18.44 -5.82
N LYS A 413 19.98 19.03 -5.02
CA LYS A 413 21.19 19.69 -5.53
C LYS A 413 22.08 18.68 -6.25
N VAL A 414 22.44 17.57 -5.60
CA VAL A 414 23.31 16.54 -6.17
C VAL A 414 22.68 15.90 -7.41
N TYR A 415 21.37 15.64 -7.38
CA TYR A 415 20.64 15.11 -8.53
C TYR A 415 20.73 16.05 -9.75
N LYS A 416 20.50 17.34 -9.54
CA LYS A 416 20.60 18.36 -10.60
C LYS A 416 22.02 18.48 -11.16
N GLU A 417 23.03 18.40 -10.32
CA GLU A 417 24.44 18.42 -10.74
C GLU A 417 24.80 17.20 -11.62
N LEU A 418 24.28 16.03 -11.28
CA LEU A 418 24.57 14.78 -12.00
C LEU A 418 23.75 14.62 -13.29
N ASN A 419 22.51 15.07 -13.31
CA ASN A 419 21.56 14.78 -14.39
C ASN A 419 21.19 16.01 -15.23
N GLY A 420 21.50 17.23 -14.81
CA GLY A 420 21.17 18.47 -15.51
C GLY A 420 19.71 18.87 -15.47
N THR A 421 18.88 18.14 -14.74
CA THR A 421 17.42 18.39 -14.56
C THR A 421 17.07 18.43 -13.08
N ASP A 422 15.96 19.05 -12.73
CA ASP A 422 15.46 19.05 -11.36
C ASP A 422 14.85 17.70 -11.00
N GLY A 423 15.04 17.25 -9.77
CA GLY A 423 14.35 16.11 -9.19
C GLY A 423 12.90 16.47 -8.83
N ILE A 424 12.05 15.47 -8.75
CA ILE A 424 10.62 15.62 -8.44
C ILE A 424 10.39 15.26 -6.97
N ILE A 425 9.82 16.18 -6.21
CA ILE A 425 9.35 15.90 -4.85
C ILE A 425 8.01 15.16 -4.96
N GLN A 426 7.86 14.07 -4.20
CA GLN A 426 6.66 13.26 -4.16
C GLN A 426 6.21 13.01 -2.72
N VAL A 427 4.90 12.92 -2.53
CA VAL A 427 4.27 12.44 -1.29
C VAL A 427 3.30 11.36 -1.69
N ASP A 428 3.38 10.19 -1.06
CA ASP A 428 2.56 9.04 -1.41
C ASP A 428 1.42 8.87 -0.40
N HIS A 429 0.20 8.72 -0.90
CA HIS A 429 -0.95 8.42 -0.04
C HIS A 429 -1.09 6.89 0.18
N ALA A 430 0.03 6.27 0.53
CA ALA A 430 0.17 4.84 0.88
C ALA A 430 1.12 4.69 2.05
N GLY A 431 1.17 3.51 2.67
CA GLY A 431 2.11 3.22 3.76
C GLY A 431 3.53 3.05 3.24
N LEU A 432 4.51 3.51 4.01
CA LEU A 432 5.94 3.27 3.82
C LEU A 432 6.58 3.03 5.19
N GLU A 433 7.60 2.17 5.27
CA GLU A 433 8.34 1.90 6.52
C GLU A 433 8.93 3.17 7.15
N CYS A 434 9.22 4.18 6.34
CA CYS A 434 9.65 5.51 6.81
C CYS A 434 8.73 6.06 7.90
N SER A 435 7.42 5.94 7.74
CA SER A 435 6.44 6.45 8.70
C SER A 435 6.48 5.70 10.03
N VAL A 436 6.65 4.37 9.97
CA VAL A 436 6.76 3.51 11.16
C VAL A 436 8.05 3.81 11.91
N ILE A 437 9.18 3.94 11.20
CA ILE A 437 10.48 4.26 11.79
C ILE A 437 10.46 5.65 12.42
N LEU A 438 9.85 6.65 11.75
CA LEU A 438 9.69 8.00 12.29
C LEU A 438 8.87 8.03 13.56
N GLY A 439 7.88 7.15 13.72
CA GLY A 439 7.12 7.02 14.96
C GLY A 439 8.01 6.70 16.17
N LYS A 440 9.11 5.97 15.96
CA LYS A 440 10.10 5.59 16.99
C LYS A 440 11.29 6.54 17.06
N TYR A 441 11.67 7.15 15.94
CA TYR A 441 12.82 8.04 15.78
C TYR A 441 12.39 9.38 15.17
N PRO A 442 11.59 10.20 15.88
CA PRO A 442 10.99 11.42 15.31
C PRO A 442 12.01 12.54 15.00
N HIS A 443 13.26 12.38 15.38
CA HIS A 443 14.33 13.33 15.10
C HIS A 443 14.98 13.14 13.72
N LEU A 444 14.69 12.03 13.03
CA LEU A 444 15.32 11.71 11.75
C LEU A 444 14.84 12.64 10.63
N ASP A 445 15.77 13.09 9.82
CA ASP A 445 15.48 13.72 8.54
C ASP A 445 15.43 12.63 7.45
N VAL A 446 14.28 12.43 6.82
CA VAL A 446 13.98 11.23 6.04
C VAL A 446 13.65 11.56 4.59
N VAL A 447 14.24 10.82 3.66
CA VAL A 447 13.85 10.81 2.23
C VAL A 447 13.88 9.39 1.69
N SER A 448 12.88 9.01 0.88
CA SER A 448 12.90 7.77 0.11
C SER A 448 13.26 8.04 -1.34
N LEU A 449 14.12 7.20 -1.90
CA LEU A 449 14.60 7.27 -3.28
C LEU A 449 14.94 5.87 -3.79
N GLY A 450 14.99 5.69 -5.12
CA GLY A 450 15.35 4.40 -5.71
C GLY A 450 15.50 4.42 -7.22
N PRO A 451 15.92 3.31 -7.84
CA PRO A 451 15.90 3.12 -9.26
C PRO A 451 14.47 2.85 -9.76
N THR A 452 14.25 2.91 -11.08
CA THR A 452 12.91 2.62 -11.62
C THR A 452 12.65 1.11 -11.65
N MET A 453 11.56 0.72 -10.97
CA MET A 453 10.95 -0.60 -11.03
C MET A 453 9.51 -0.48 -11.53
N LYS A 454 8.96 -1.53 -12.10
CA LYS A 454 7.55 -1.57 -12.53
C LYS A 454 6.91 -2.90 -12.23
N SER A 455 5.62 -2.82 -11.93
CA SER A 455 4.77 -3.98 -11.64
C SER A 455 5.30 -4.85 -10.49
N PRO A 456 5.75 -4.26 -9.35
CA PRO A 456 6.11 -5.06 -8.19
C PRO A 456 4.96 -5.98 -7.80
N HIS A 457 5.21 -6.97 -6.96
CA HIS A 457 4.23 -7.96 -6.47
C HIS A 457 3.54 -8.79 -7.55
N THR A 458 4.04 -8.76 -8.78
CA THR A 458 3.52 -9.55 -9.90
C THR A 458 4.62 -10.27 -10.67
N THR A 459 4.26 -11.27 -11.46
CA THR A 459 5.18 -11.96 -12.37
C THR A 459 5.66 -11.10 -13.54
N MET A 460 5.17 -9.86 -13.65
CA MET A 460 5.60 -8.85 -14.62
C MET A 460 6.60 -7.85 -14.04
N GLU A 461 7.03 -8.06 -12.81
CA GLU A 461 8.01 -7.23 -12.12
C GLU A 461 9.30 -7.11 -12.93
N ARG A 462 9.81 -5.88 -13.03
CA ARG A 462 11.01 -5.57 -13.83
C ARG A 462 11.74 -4.33 -13.33
N ALA A 463 13.06 -4.35 -13.41
CA ALA A 463 13.94 -3.23 -13.07
C ALA A 463 14.52 -2.59 -14.32
N LEU A 464 14.46 -1.25 -14.43
CA LEU A 464 15.00 -0.50 -15.57
C LEU A 464 16.53 -0.31 -15.42
N ILE A 465 17.30 -0.98 -16.26
CA ILE A 465 18.78 -1.03 -16.18
C ILE A 465 19.40 0.37 -16.16
N ALA A 466 18.92 1.26 -17.03
CA ALA A 466 19.48 2.60 -17.22
C ALA A 466 19.40 3.50 -15.98
N THR A 467 18.56 3.15 -15.00
CA THR A 467 18.37 3.98 -13.78
C THR A 467 19.25 3.56 -12.62
N VAL A 468 19.84 2.38 -12.64
CA VAL A 468 20.62 1.84 -11.50
C VAL A 468 21.99 2.53 -11.39
N GLU A 469 22.66 2.84 -12.50
CA GLU A 469 23.96 3.54 -12.47
C GLU A 469 23.83 4.99 -11.96
N PRO A 470 22.90 5.83 -12.45
CA PRO A 470 22.72 7.17 -11.93
C PRO A 470 22.20 7.17 -10.47
N PHE A 471 21.36 6.20 -10.08
CA PHE A 471 20.98 6.03 -8.67
C PHE A 471 22.20 5.77 -7.77
N TRP A 472 23.10 4.88 -8.17
CA TRP A 472 24.32 4.61 -7.44
C TRP A 472 25.22 5.84 -7.35
N ALA A 473 25.36 6.60 -8.45
CA ALA A 473 26.16 7.83 -8.47
C ALA A 473 25.57 8.89 -7.51
N LEU A 474 24.24 9.05 -7.49
CA LEU A 474 23.54 9.94 -6.57
C LEU A 474 23.79 9.54 -5.11
N LEU A 475 23.58 8.26 -4.77
CA LEU A 475 23.76 7.75 -3.42
C LEU A 475 25.19 8.00 -2.91
N LYS A 476 26.21 7.64 -3.69
CA LYS A 476 27.60 7.86 -3.32
C LYS A 476 27.92 9.33 -3.08
N LYS A 477 27.56 10.19 -4.05
CA LYS A 477 27.86 11.61 -3.95
C LYS A 477 27.13 12.27 -2.78
N THR A 478 25.90 11.85 -2.50
CA THR A 478 25.17 12.31 -1.31
C THR A 478 25.90 11.93 -0.03
N LEU A 479 26.33 10.68 0.12
CA LEU A 479 27.07 10.21 1.30
C LEU A 479 28.41 10.98 1.51
N GLU A 480 29.08 11.37 0.42
CA GLU A 480 30.30 12.20 0.47
C GLU A 480 30.03 13.65 0.91
N GLU A 481 28.85 14.21 0.60
CA GLU A 481 28.45 15.60 0.86
C GLU A 481 27.60 15.79 2.12
N ILE A 482 27.29 14.72 2.87
CA ILE A 482 26.54 14.84 4.14
C ILE A 482 27.12 15.95 5.03
N PRO A 483 26.29 16.86 5.57
CA PRO A 483 26.79 18.00 6.36
C PRO A 483 27.41 17.57 7.69
N VAL A 484 28.15 18.50 8.28
CA VAL A 484 28.73 18.37 9.63
C VAL A 484 27.59 18.49 10.65
N LYS A 485 27.74 17.81 11.81
CA LYS A 485 26.83 17.98 12.96
C LYS A 485 26.81 19.38 13.49
#